data_22a6ea7203dbea2330376b1f7a2c87aa
#
_entry.id   22a6ea7203dbea2330376b1f7a2c87aa
#
_cell.length_a   1.000
_cell.length_b   1.000
_cell.length_c   1.000
_cell.angle_alpha   90.00
_cell.angle_beta   90.00
_cell.angle_gamma   90.00
#
_symmetry.space_group_name_H-M   'P 1'
#
loop_
_entity.id
_entity.type
_entity.pdbx_description
1 polymer ?
#
loop_
_entity_poly.entity_id
_entity_poly.type
_entity_poly.pdbx_seq_one_letter_code
_entity_poly.pdbx_strand_id
1 'polypeptide(L)'
;MKNIFLSAILCLTILTAFCQQPAKPDTAYNPKNNDTIRIGNILIIKKNKRAKKDTTMIVLKDTVTPKKYSRVSTNYGVFDFGFSNFIDRTNYTAAGSYIVNKPGAPAFNEADMKLRGGKSININIWFFMQKLQLVKNHVNLKYGLGVELNNYHFRSPISFKENGTIPYSGGLQTNAPFVFRDSVQFSKNKLAADYFTIPLMLNFTTAKQTGKPGFSASFGVSGGYLYSQRNKQESTERGKQKNKGDYDMQRFKFSYIGELGVSPVRLYGSYTPNSIFEKGLNIRPYTVGVRFSNW
;
A
#
# COMPACT_ATOMS: atom_id res chain seq x y z
N MET A 1 15.19 0.71 -20.65
CA MET A 1 14.44 0.74 -19.38
C MET A 1 14.81 1.91 -18.46
N LYS A 2 16.02 2.42 -18.44
CA LYS A 2 16.41 3.62 -17.66
C LYS A 2 15.63 4.90 -18.03
N ASN A 3 15.25 5.08 -19.28
CA ASN A 3 14.59 6.31 -19.75
C ASN A 3 13.10 6.41 -19.40
N ILE A 4 12.43 5.28 -19.14
CA ILE A 4 11.01 5.27 -18.76
C ILE A 4 10.83 5.69 -17.29
N PHE A 5 11.77 5.32 -16.42
CA PHE A 5 11.75 5.73 -15.01
C PHE A 5 12.00 7.23 -14.83
N LEU A 6 12.90 7.79 -15.62
CA LEU A 6 13.19 9.23 -15.58
C LEU A 6 11.98 10.05 -16.09
N SER A 7 11.27 9.55 -17.09
CA SER A 7 10.07 10.18 -17.64
C SER A 7 8.90 10.17 -16.65
N ALA A 8 8.71 9.08 -15.88
CA ALA A 8 7.67 8.99 -14.88
C ALA A 8 7.92 9.92 -13.67
N ILE A 9 9.18 10.07 -13.26
CA ILE A 9 9.56 11.00 -12.18
C ILE A 9 9.39 12.45 -12.65
N LEU A 10 9.71 12.76 -13.91
CA LEU A 10 9.53 14.10 -14.47
C LEU A 10 8.05 14.48 -14.59
N CYS A 11 7.16 13.55 -14.95
CA CYS A 11 5.72 13.78 -14.96
C CYS A 11 5.14 14.02 -13.55
N LEU A 12 5.67 13.37 -12.51
CA LEU A 12 5.22 13.57 -11.15
C LEU A 12 5.60 14.97 -10.61
N THR A 13 6.75 15.51 -11.02
CA THR A 13 7.19 16.86 -10.61
C THR A 13 6.44 17.96 -11.32
N ILE A 14 5.98 17.74 -12.57
CA ILE A 14 5.19 18.72 -13.34
C ILE A 14 3.79 18.89 -12.76
N LEU A 15 3.19 17.82 -12.20
CA LEU A 15 1.87 17.89 -11.54
C LEU A 15 1.86 18.74 -10.27
N THR A 16 2.99 18.90 -9.59
CA THR A 16 3.10 19.76 -8.39
C THR A 16 3.30 21.24 -8.74
N ALA A 17 3.85 21.56 -9.91
CA ALA A 17 4.15 22.93 -10.33
C ALA A 17 2.89 23.73 -10.77
N PHE A 18 1.83 23.04 -11.24
CA PHE A 18 0.59 23.72 -11.67
C PHE A 18 -0.37 24.10 -10.54
N CYS A 19 -0.09 23.74 -9.29
CA CYS A 19 -0.94 24.08 -8.15
C CYS A 19 -0.54 25.35 -7.38
N GLN A 20 0.48 26.07 -7.82
CA GLN A 20 0.87 27.35 -7.25
C GLN A 20 0.27 28.50 -8.07
N GLN A 21 -1.01 28.79 -7.87
CA GLN A 21 -1.52 30.11 -8.28
C GLN A 21 -0.90 31.17 -7.37
N PRO A 22 -0.30 32.22 -7.94
CA PRO A 22 0.19 33.32 -7.14
C PRO A 22 -0.97 33.94 -6.37
N ALA A 23 -0.77 34.17 -5.07
CA ALA A 23 -1.72 34.87 -4.24
C ALA A 23 -2.01 36.23 -4.87
N LYS A 24 -3.28 36.50 -5.19
CA LYS A 24 -3.71 37.85 -5.58
C LYS A 24 -3.32 38.80 -4.46
N PRO A 25 -2.63 39.90 -4.74
CA PRO A 25 -2.39 40.92 -3.72
C PRO A 25 -3.75 41.45 -3.26
N ASP A 26 -3.99 41.47 -1.95
CA ASP A 26 -5.14 42.12 -1.36
C ASP A 26 -5.03 43.62 -1.62
N THR A 27 -5.62 44.06 -2.72
CA THR A 27 -5.82 45.48 -3.01
C THR A 27 -7.17 45.90 -2.46
N ALA A 28 -7.18 46.55 -1.34
CA ALA A 28 -8.08 47.68 -1.08
C ALA A 28 -7.57 48.44 0.16
N TYR A 29 -6.50 49.16 -0.02
CA TYR A 29 -6.21 50.26 0.83
C TYR A 29 -7.09 51.44 0.37
N ASN A 30 -8.14 51.72 1.13
CA ASN A 30 -8.96 52.93 0.93
C ASN A 30 -8.49 54.01 1.93
N PRO A 31 -7.83 55.08 1.47
CA PRO A 31 -7.18 56.05 2.35
C PRO A 31 -8.11 57.06 3.00
N LYS A 32 -9.44 56.86 2.99
CA LYS A 32 -10.39 57.83 3.49
C LYS A 32 -10.84 57.68 4.93
N ASN A 33 -10.37 56.67 5.69
CA ASN A 33 -10.66 56.58 7.14
C ASN A 33 -9.36 56.35 7.91
N ASN A 34 -8.77 57.45 8.37
CA ASN A 34 -7.48 57.50 9.06
C ASN A 34 -7.44 56.93 10.49
N ASP A 35 -8.42 56.16 10.91
CA ASP A 35 -8.56 55.75 12.29
C ASP A 35 -8.19 54.29 12.59
N THR A 36 -7.55 53.62 11.65
CA THR A 36 -7.19 52.19 11.81
C THR A 36 -5.75 51.95 11.47
N ILE A 37 -4.93 51.50 12.44
CA ILE A 37 -3.54 51.09 12.25
C ILE A 37 -3.47 49.57 12.41
N ARG A 38 -2.92 48.88 11.41
CA ARG A 38 -2.71 47.44 11.45
C ARG A 38 -1.22 47.16 11.60
N ILE A 39 -0.83 46.46 12.67
CA ILE A 39 0.53 45.97 12.90
C ILE A 39 0.45 44.45 13.06
N GLY A 40 0.80 43.70 12.03
CA GLY A 40 0.67 42.24 12.03
C GLY A 40 -0.78 41.78 12.25
N ASN A 41 -1.02 41.01 13.29
CA ASN A 41 -2.37 40.53 13.69
C ASN A 41 -3.14 41.49 14.62
N ILE A 42 -2.58 42.66 14.90
CA ILE A 42 -3.19 43.65 15.81
C ILE A 42 -3.82 44.75 14.97
N LEU A 43 -5.12 44.98 15.17
CA LEU A 43 -5.87 46.08 14.58
C LEU A 43 -6.15 47.14 15.66
N ILE A 44 -5.55 48.33 15.53
CA ILE A 44 -5.76 49.45 16.43
C ILE A 44 -6.78 50.38 15.77
N ILE A 45 -7.97 50.50 16.36
CA ILE A 45 -9.02 51.39 15.90
C ILE A 45 -9.08 52.61 16.82
N LYS A 46 -8.74 53.78 16.31
CA LYS A 46 -8.89 55.03 17.02
C LYS A 46 -10.32 55.57 16.83
N LYS A 47 -11.15 55.46 17.86
CA LYS A 47 -12.53 55.95 17.84
C LYS A 47 -12.58 57.40 18.30
N ASN A 48 -12.75 58.34 17.39
CA ASN A 48 -12.95 59.76 17.72
C ASN A 48 -14.38 59.93 18.24
N LYS A 49 -14.56 60.03 19.55
CA LYS A 49 -15.78 60.56 20.13
C LYS A 49 -15.51 62.00 20.64
N ARG A 50 -16.21 62.96 20.06
CA ARG A 50 -16.37 64.31 20.69
C ARG A 50 -17.06 64.12 22.04
N ALA A 51 -16.31 64.00 23.12
CA ALA A 51 -16.61 64.43 24.49
C ALA A 51 -15.68 63.68 25.48
N LYS A 52 -14.84 64.45 26.14
CA LYS A 52 -14.23 64.25 27.47
C LYS A 52 -13.95 62.79 27.90
N LYS A 53 -12.76 62.37 27.65
CA LYS A 53 -11.84 61.40 28.21
C LYS A 53 -11.29 60.48 27.10
N ASP A 54 -9.99 60.64 26.86
CA ASP A 54 -9.22 59.73 25.98
C ASP A 54 -9.21 58.31 26.58
N THR A 55 -10.06 57.45 26.08
CA THR A 55 -9.98 56.02 26.36
C THR A 55 -9.63 55.32 25.07
N THR A 56 -8.37 54.97 24.93
CA THR A 56 -7.90 54.09 23.84
C THR A 56 -8.34 52.66 24.19
N MET A 57 -9.41 52.17 23.57
CA MET A 57 -9.77 50.75 23.68
C MET A 57 -8.93 49.97 22.69
N ILE A 58 -8.04 49.13 23.18
CA ILE A 58 -7.36 48.10 22.38
C ILE A 58 -8.33 46.94 22.26
N VAL A 59 -9.03 46.85 21.16
CA VAL A 59 -9.81 45.64 20.83
C VAL A 59 -8.87 44.64 20.17
N LEU A 60 -8.37 43.69 20.95
CA LEU A 60 -7.73 42.49 20.42
C LEU A 60 -8.82 41.68 19.73
N LYS A 61 -9.05 41.93 18.46
CA LYS A 61 -9.84 41.05 17.65
C LYS A 61 -8.86 39.96 17.16
N ASP A 62 -8.91 38.80 17.79
CA ASP A 62 -8.33 37.59 17.20
C ASP A 62 -8.94 37.42 15.81
N THR A 63 -8.28 37.95 14.79
CA THR A 63 -8.57 37.61 13.43
C THR A 63 -8.10 36.16 13.29
N VAL A 64 -8.98 35.22 13.59
CA VAL A 64 -8.81 33.83 13.18
C VAL A 64 -8.71 33.89 11.65
N THR A 65 -7.48 33.94 11.14
CA THR A 65 -7.25 33.80 9.71
C THR A 65 -7.90 32.45 9.34
N PRO A 66 -8.86 32.42 8.42
CA PRO A 66 -9.49 31.16 8.05
C PRO A 66 -8.39 30.22 7.60
N LYS A 67 -8.19 29.14 8.36
CA LYS A 67 -7.19 28.12 8.06
C LYS A 67 -7.47 27.64 6.65
N LYS A 68 -6.59 28.01 5.70
CA LYS A 68 -6.74 27.62 4.29
C LYS A 68 -6.68 26.09 4.26
N TYR A 69 -7.83 25.45 4.22
CA TYR A 69 -7.90 23.99 4.19
C TYR A 69 -7.24 23.49 2.90
N SER A 70 -6.10 22.85 3.04
CA SER A 70 -5.51 22.13 1.92
C SER A 70 -6.49 21.06 1.44
N ARG A 71 -6.75 21.01 0.13
CA ARG A 71 -7.56 19.93 -0.47
C ARG A 71 -6.86 18.58 -0.40
N VAL A 72 -5.57 18.56 -0.10
CA VAL A 72 -4.74 17.37 0.03
C VAL A 72 -4.31 17.22 1.48
N SER A 73 -4.54 16.06 2.06
CA SER A 73 -3.97 15.67 3.36
C SER A 73 -3.06 14.47 3.18
N THR A 74 -1.88 14.50 3.81
CA THR A 74 -0.88 13.44 3.73
C THR A 74 -0.78 12.74 5.08
N ASN A 75 -0.70 11.42 5.05
CA ASN A 75 -0.42 10.56 6.19
C ASN A 75 0.85 9.76 5.88
N TYR A 76 1.82 9.81 6.76
CA TYR A 76 3.09 9.10 6.65
C TYR A 76 3.07 7.86 7.55
N GLY A 77 3.75 6.81 7.14
CA GLY A 77 3.95 5.62 7.96
C GLY A 77 2.65 4.85 8.27
N VAL A 78 1.73 4.76 7.30
CA VAL A 78 0.56 3.88 7.42
C VAL A 78 1.00 2.43 7.34
N PHE A 79 0.47 1.60 8.21
CA PHE A 79 0.87 0.20 8.37
C PHE A 79 -0.35 -0.71 8.27
N ASP A 80 -0.20 -1.80 7.48
CA ASP A 80 -1.20 -2.87 7.39
C ASP A 80 -0.59 -4.18 7.87
N PHE A 81 -1.35 -4.94 8.63
CA PHE A 81 -1.05 -6.30 9.02
C PHE A 81 -2.22 -7.21 8.70
N GLY A 82 -2.00 -8.26 7.94
CA GLY A 82 -3.05 -9.19 7.54
C GLY A 82 -2.57 -10.63 7.42
N PHE A 83 -3.55 -11.53 7.36
CA PHE A 83 -3.34 -12.94 7.03
C PHE A 83 -3.68 -13.18 5.57
N SER A 84 -2.79 -13.89 4.89
CA SER A 84 -2.93 -14.21 3.47
C SER A 84 -3.26 -15.67 3.25
N ASN A 85 -4.04 -15.92 2.20
CA ASN A 85 -4.30 -17.26 1.70
C ASN A 85 -4.42 -17.23 0.16
N PHE A 86 -4.59 -18.40 -0.46
CA PHE A 86 -4.72 -18.55 -1.90
C PHE A 86 -6.10 -19.06 -2.29
N ILE A 87 -6.54 -18.63 -3.48
CA ILE A 87 -7.49 -19.37 -4.32
C ILE A 87 -6.65 -20.07 -5.37
N ASP A 88 -6.59 -21.39 -5.29
CA ASP A 88 -5.87 -22.21 -6.24
C ASP A 88 -6.81 -22.64 -7.38
N ARG A 89 -6.43 -22.30 -8.61
CA ARG A 89 -7.12 -22.68 -9.85
C ARG A 89 -6.17 -23.37 -10.82
N THR A 90 -5.11 -23.97 -10.30
CA THR A 90 -4.09 -24.65 -11.08
C THR A 90 -4.64 -25.92 -11.72
N ASN A 91 -4.41 -26.06 -13.02
CA ASN A 91 -4.57 -27.35 -13.68
C ASN A 91 -3.25 -28.14 -13.55
N TYR A 92 -3.17 -28.96 -12.52
CA TYR A 92 -1.96 -29.73 -12.19
C TYR A 92 -1.54 -30.74 -13.25
N THR A 93 -2.46 -31.21 -14.07
CA THR A 93 -2.15 -32.11 -15.16
C THR A 93 -1.56 -31.41 -16.38
N ALA A 94 -1.84 -30.14 -16.54
CA ALA A 94 -1.36 -29.27 -17.62
C ALA A 94 -0.25 -28.32 -17.22
N ALA A 95 0.28 -28.41 -16.00
CA ALA A 95 1.32 -27.50 -15.48
C ALA A 95 2.69 -27.65 -16.15
N GLY A 96 2.85 -28.65 -17.04
CA GLY A 96 4.05 -28.84 -17.82
C GLY A 96 5.28 -29.16 -16.98
N SER A 97 6.43 -28.71 -17.45
CA SER A 97 7.73 -28.93 -16.78
C SER A 97 7.94 -28.10 -15.51
N TYR A 98 7.02 -27.17 -15.19
CA TYR A 98 7.13 -26.38 -13.98
C TYR A 98 6.93 -27.20 -12.70
N ILE A 99 6.13 -28.28 -12.77
CA ILE A 99 5.89 -29.19 -11.64
C ILE A 99 6.66 -30.49 -11.88
N VAL A 100 7.59 -30.78 -10.98
CA VAL A 100 8.37 -32.03 -11.04
C VAL A 100 7.78 -33.01 -10.05
N ASN A 101 7.29 -34.16 -10.59
CA ASN A 101 6.73 -35.25 -9.81
C ASN A 101 7.78 -36.30 -9.49
N LYS A 102 7.74 -36.86 -8.28
CA LYS A 102 8.56 -38.01 -7.91
C LYS A 102 7.95 -39.31 -8.50
N PRO A 103 8.70 -40.10 -9.25
CA PRO A 103 8.23 -41.40 -9.75
C PRO A 103 7.77 -42.30 -8.59
N GLY A 104 6.65 -42.97 -8.77
CA GLY A 104 6.08 -43.88 -7.78
C GLY A 104 5.43 -43.20 -6.56
N ALA A 105 5.36 -41.88 -6.53
CA ALA A 105 4.64 -41.13 -5.50
C ALA A 105 3.38 -40.45 -6.08
N PRO A 106 2.38 -40.12 -5.27
CA PRO A 106 1.22 -39.34 -5.73
C PRO A 106 1.64 -38.06 -6.45
N ALA A 107 0.99 -37.73 -7.55
CA ALA A 107 1.26 -36.50 -8.28
C ALA A 107 1.06 -35.26 -7.41
N PHE A 108 1.81 -34.21 -7.72
CA PHE A 108 1.69 -32.91 -7.09
C PHE A 108 0.27 -32.36 -7.31
N ASN A 109 -0.35 -31.81 -6.27
CA ASN A 109 -1.74 -31.36 -6.31
C ASN A 109 -2.01 -30.17 -5.37
N GLU A 110 -3.27 -29.71 -5.31
CA GLU A 110 -3.69 -28.58 -4.49
C GLU A 110 -3.29 -28.71 -3.00
N ALA A 111 -3.27 -29.93 -2.45
CA ALA A 111 -2.89 -30.13 -1.06
C ALA A 111 -1.44 -29.73 -0.77
N ASP A 112 -0.55 -29.83 -1.77
CA ASP A 112 0.85 -29.42 -1.65
C ASP A 112 1.00 -27.91 -1.54
N MET A 113 0.10 -27.16 -2.17
CA MET A 113 0.09 -25.68 -2.15
C MET A 113 -0.64 -25.09 -0.95
N LYS A 114 -1.28 -25.90 -0.10
CA LYS A 114 -2.02 -25.41 1.07
C LYS A 114 -1.14 -24.64 2.03
N LEU A 115 -1.61 -23.45 2.42
CA LEU A 115 -0.91 -22.58 3.36
C LEU A 115 -1.25 -22.91 4.81
N ARG A 116 -0.32 -22.56 5.69
CA ARG A 116 -0.54 -22.45 7.14
C ARG A 116 -1.17 -21.07 7.43
N GLY A 117 -2.51 -20.99 7.53
CA GLY A 117 -3.25 -19.74 7.59
C GLY A 117 -2.76 -18.75 8.66
N GLY A 118 -2.54 -19.21 9.90
CA GLY A 118 -2.06 -18.35 10.99
C GLY A 118 -0.58 -17.92 10.87
N LYS A 119 0.18 -18.47 9.92
CA LYS A 119 1.61 -18.13 9.69
C LYS A 119 1.84 -17.40 8.37
N SER A 120 0.89 -17.45 7.45
CA SER A 120 0.96 -16.75 6.19
C SER A 120 0.46 -15.33 6.37
N ILE A 121 1.38 -14.37 6.29
CA ILE A 121 1.13 -12.97 6.65
C ILE A 121 1.48 -12.04 5.49
N ASN A 122 0.72 -10.95 5.40
CA ASN A 122 0.99 -9.80 4.57
C ASN A 122 1.25 -8.59 5.49
N ILE A 123 2.28 -7.84 5.18
CA ILE A 123 2.63 -6.58 5.85
C ILE A 123 2.80 -5.53 4.77
N ASN A 124 2.04 -4.43 4.87
CA ASN A 124 2.25 -3.28 3.99
C ASN A 124 2.74 -2.10 4.81
N ILE A 125 3.78 -1.45 4.31
CA ILE A 125 4.37 -0.24 4.89
C ILE A 125 4.26 0.84 3.84
N TRP A 126 3.36 1.81 4.09
CA TRP A 126 3.14 2.93 3.20
C TRP A 126 4.04 4.09 3.61
N PHE A 127 4.97 4.47 2.75
CA PHE A 127 5.86 5.61 3.00
C PHE A 127 5.06 6.88 3.15
N PHE A 128 4.07 7.05 2.27
CA PHE A 128 3.05 8.08 2.37
C PHE A 128 1.76 7.59 1.73
N MET A 129 0.65 8.10 2.24
CA MET A 129 -0.66 8.06 1.60
C MET A 129 -1.24 9.46 1.57
N GLN A 130 -1.80 9.86 0.43
CA GLN A 130 -2.46 11.15 0.26
C GLN A 130 -3.94 10.95 0.04
N LYS A 131 -4.70 11.90 0.55
CA LYS A 131 -6.14 11.99 0.39
C LYS A 131 -6.48 13.34 -0.22
N LEU A 132 -6.90 13.32 -1.48
CA LEU A 132 -7.38 14.48 -2.23
C LEU A 132 -8.89 14.59 -2.08
N GLN A 133 -9.38 15.70 -1.58
CA GLN A 133 -10.82 15.97 -1.46
C GLN A 133 -11.43 16.22 -2.84
N LEU A 134 -12.42 15.41 -3.20
CA LEU A 134 -13.21 15.58 -4.42
C LEU A 134 -14.51 16.32 -4.13
N VAL A 135 -15.28 15.86 -3.14
CA VAL A 135 -16.58 16.44 -2.77
C VAL A 135 -16.64 16.67 -1.26
N LYS A 136 -16.61 17.92 -0.83
CA LYS A 136 -16.91 18.44 0.54
C LYS A 136 -16.55 17.48 1.69
N ASN A 137 -15.33 16.95 1.74
CA ASN A 137 -14.85 16.00 2.75
C ASN A 137 -15.53 14.61 2.79
N HIS A 138 -16.57 14.37 2.00
CA HIS A 138 -17.30 13.11 1.99
C HIS A 138 -16.72 12.11 1.00
N VAL A 139 -16.28 12.59 -0.18
CA VAL A 139 -15.67 11.76 -1.22
C VAL A 139 -14.25 12.24 -1.47
N ASN A 140 -13.30 11.33 -1.36
CA ASN A 140 -11.88 11.62 -1.53
C ASN A 140 -11.23 10.58 -2.44
N LEU A 141 -10.17 10.97 -3.13
CA LEU A 141 -9.25 10.07 -3.81
C LEU A 141 -8.06 9.80 -2.89
N LYS A 142 -7.80 8.54 -2.60
CA LYS A 142 -6.62 8.09 -1.87
C LYS A 142 -5.62 7.47 -2.81
N TYR A 143 -4.37 7.87 -2.70
CA TYR A 143 -3.24 7.28 -3.41
C TYR A 143 -1.99 7.34 -2.55
N GLY A 144 -0.97 6.57 -2.88
CA GLY A 144 0.25 6.54 -2.08
C GLY A 144 1.33 5.70 -2.73
N LEU A 145 2.39 5.46 -1.96
CA LEU A 145 3.49 4.59 -2.33
C LEU A 145 3.96 3.82 -1.09
N GLY A 146 4.23 2.55 -1.26
CA GLY A 146 4.71 1.72 -0.17
C GLY A 146 5.32 0.41 -0.64
N VAL A 147 5.64 -0.43 0.31
CA VAL A 147 6.10 -1.81 0.10
C VAL A 147 5.08 -2.78 0.65
N GLU A 148 4.85 -3.84 -0.08
CA GLU A 148 4.00 -4.97 0.29
C GLU A 148 4.87 -6.21 0.44
N LEU A 149 4.90 -6.78 1.65
CA LEU A 149 5.70 -7.93 2.03
C LEU A 149 4.78 -9.13 2.25
N ASN A 150 4.77 -10.05 1.31
CA ASN A 150 3.97 -11.28 1.38
C ASN A 150 4.82 -12.45 1.84
N ASN A 151 4.33 -13.21 2.79
CA ASN A 151 4.98 -14.42 3.29
C ASN A 151 3.99 -15.58 3.29
N TYR A 152 4.12 -16.48 2.32
CA TYR A 152 3.25 -17.64 2.12
C TYR A 152 3.90 -18.88 2.74
N HIS A 153 3.41 -19.36 3.87
CA HIS A 153 3.92 -20.52 4.59
C HIS A 153 3.19 -21.78 4.16
N PHE A 154 3.90 -22.71 3.54
CA PHE A 154 3.34 -23.98 3.08
C PHE A 154 3.25 -25.01 4.20
N ARG A 155 2.24 -25.89 4.11
CA ARG A 155 2.11 -27.06 4.96
C ARG A 155 3.02 -28.18 4.51
N SER A 156 3.09 -28.37 3.19
CA SER A 156 3.86 -29.44 2.54
C SER A 156 5.32 -29.06 2.35
N PRO A 157 6.23 -30.04 2.29
CA PRO A 157 7.64 -29.81 2.04
C PRO A 157 7.91 -29.57 0.56
N ILE A 158 7.45 -28.44 0.03
CA ILE A 158 7.70 -28.06 -1.36
C ILE A 158 8.90 -27.12 -1.46
N SER A 159 9.65 -27.26 -2.55
CA SER A 159 10.82 -26.43 -2.86
C SER A 159 10.67 -25.78 -4.21
N PHE A 160 10.93 -24.47 -4.26
CA PHE A 160 11.01 -23.68 -5.49
C PHE A 160 12.48 -23.54 -5.89
N LYS A 161 12.78 -23.77 -7.16
CA LYS A 161 14.08 -23.59 -7.75
C LYS A 161 13.99 -22.71 -8.98
N GLU A 162 14.97 -21.83 -9.15
CA GLU A 162 15.13 -20.99 -10.34
C GLU A 162 15.64 -21.80 -11.53
N ASN A 163 16.60 -22.69 -11.26
CA ASN A 163 17.29 -23.54 -12.22
C ASN A 163 18.01 -24.68 -11.50
N GLY A 164 18.69 -25.51 -12.26
CA GLY A 164 19.59 -26.57 -11.74
C GLY A 164 19.15 -27.98 -12.07
N THR A 165 19.62 -28.93 -11.28
CA THR A 165 19.31 -30.37 -11.50
C THR A 165 17.85 -30.64 -11.17
N ILE A 166 17.12 -31.19 -12.12
CA ILE A 166 15.74 -31.63 -11.92
C ILE A 166 15.78 -32.87 -11.02
N PRO A 167 15.06 -32.87 -9.88
CA PRO A 167 14.99 -34.05 -9.03
C PRO A 167 14.42 -35.25 -9.77
N TYR A 168 14.95 -36.43 -9.47
CA TYR A 168 14.49 -37.72 -10.00
C TYR A 168 14.68 -37.93 -11.51
N SER A 169 15.44 -37.08 -12.20
CA SER A 169 15.64 -37.14 -13.67
C SER A 169 16.93 -37.80 -14.10
N GLY A 170 17.70 -38.41 -13.18
CA GLY A 170 19.02 -38.97 -13.51
C GLY A 170 20.10 -37.91 -13.76
N GLY A 171 19.91 -36.66 -13.27
CA GLY A 171 20.90 -35.61 -13.39
C GLY A 171 20.62 -34.58 -14.49
N LEU A 172 19.45 -34.63 -15.12
CA LEU A 172 19.05 -33.63 -16.13
C LEU A 172 19.06 -32.22 -15.53
N GLN A 173 19.68 -31.28 -16.24
CA GLN A 173 19.75 -29.84 -15.85
C GLN A 173 18.68 -29.06 -16.59
N THR A 174 18.17 -27.99 -15.92
CA THR A 174 17.28 -27.02 -16.55
C THR A 174 17.65 -25.59 -16.15
N ASN A 175 17.44 -24.66 -17.07
CA ASN A 175 17.53 -23.21 -16.83
C ASN A 175 16.16 -22.59 -16.55
N ALA A 176 15.09 -23.40 -16.59
CA ALA A 176 13.74 -22.94 -16.28
C ALA A 176 13.40 -23.17 -14.80
N PRO A 177 12.61 -22.30 -14.18
CA PRO A 177 12.16 -22.48 -12.81
C PRO A 177 11.19 -23.67 -12.69
N PHE A 178 11.23 -24.33 -11.54
CA PHE A 178 10.37 -25.46 -11.22
C PHE A 178 10.06 -25.56 -9.72
N VAL A 179 8.99 -26.31 -9.43
CA VAL A 179 8.58 -26.67 -8.06
C VAL A 179 8.48 -28.18 -7.93
N PHE A 180 8.85 -28.70 -6.77
CA PHE A 180 8.75 -30.11 -6.49
C PHE A 180 8.49 -30.37 -5.01
N ARG A 181 7.99 -31.57 -4.69
CA ARG A 181 7.88 -32.04 -3.31
C ARG A 181 9.26 -32.56 -2.86
N ASP A 182 9.83 -31.85 -1.86
CA ASP A 182 11.15 -32.22 -1.31
C ASP A 182 11.05 -33.47 -0.44
N SER A 183 12.12 -34.23 -0.36
CA SER A 183 12.24 -35.39 0.55
C SER A 183 12.47 -34.98 1.99
N VAL A 184 12.98 -33.75 2.20
CA VAL A 184 13.30 -33.21 3.53
C VAL A 184 12.07 -32.54 4.12
N GLN A 185 11.80 -32.82 5.40
CA GLN A 185 10.74 -32.15 6.14
C GLN A 185 11.22 -30.80 6.67
N PHE A 186 10.39 -29.77 6.50
CA PHE A 186 10.71 -28.42 6.93
C PHE A 186 9.90 -28.00 8.16
N SER A 187 10.58 -27.55 9.20
CA SER A 187 9.97 -26.85 10.32
C SER A 187 9.41 -25.48 9.87
N LYS A 188 10.09 -24.85 8.89
CA LYS A 188 9.69 -23.61 8.24
C LYS A 188 9.86 -23.73 6.73
N ASN A 189 8.80 -23.52 5.97
CA ASN A 189 8.82 -23.47 4.53
C ASN A 189 7.97 -22.31 4.06
N LYS A 190 8.58 -21.30 3.43
CA LYS A 190 7.84 -20.14 2.94
C LYS A 190 8.40 -19.57 1.65
N LEU A 191 7.50 -19.15 0.79
CA LEU A 191 7.76 -18.25 -0.33
C LEU A 191 7.48 -16.83 0.13
N ALA A 192 8.48 -15.96 0.02
CA ALA A 192 8.34 -14.54 0.28
C ALA A 192 8.38 -13.78 -1.05
N ALA A 193 7.42 -12.90 -1.27
CA ALA A 193 7.31 -12.05 -2.45
C ALA A 193 7.06 -10.61 -2.01
N ASP A 194 7.99 -9.73 -2.37
CA ASP A 194 8.01 -8.34 -1.90
C ASP A 194 7.79 -7.41 -3.11
N TYR A 195 6.82 -6.50 -3.00
CA TYR A 195 6.40 -5.59 -4.08
C TYR A 195 6.53 -4.13 -3.66
N PHE A 196 6.98 -3.28 -4.58
CA PHE A 196 6.68 -1.84 -4.51
C PHE A 196 5.25 -1.64 -5.00
N THR A 197 4.40 -0.97 -4.22
CA THR A 197 2.97 -0.92 -4.49
C THR A 197 2.44 0.51 -4.45
N ILE A 198 1.58 0.82 -5.43
CA ILE A 198 0.86 2.09 -5.55
C ILE A 198 -0.64 1.78 -5.46
N PRO A 199 -1.34 2.18 -4.39
CA PRO A 199 -2.79 2.09 -4.28
C PRO A 199 -3.46 3.30 -4.92
N LEU A 200 -4.66 3.09 -5.47
CA LEU A 200 -5.58 4.13 -5.92
C LEU A 200 -6.99 3.75 -5.49
N MET A 201 -7.59 4.53 -4.58
CA MET A 201 -8.85 4.19 -3.93
C MET A 201 -9.79 5.39 -3.88
N LEU A 202 -11.08 5.17 -4.07
CA LEU A 202 -12.11 6.11 -3.67
C LEU A 202 -12.45 5.91 -2.19
N ASN A 203 -12.47 6.99 -1.45
CA ASN A 203 -12.74 7.01 -0.02
C ASN A 203 -14.02 7.79 0.27
N PHE A 204 -14.91 7.18 1.02
CA PHE A 204 -16.14 7.76 1.50
C PHE A 204 -16.04 7.93 3.02
N THR A 205 -16.34 9.13 3.51
CA THR A 205 -16.22 9.45 4.93
C THR A 205 -17.50 10.13 5.40
N THR A 206 -18.06 9.66 6.50
CA THR A 206 -19.16 10.36 7.17
C THR A 206 -18.65 11.63 7.82
N ALA A 207 -19.52 12.63 8.01
CA ALA A 207 -19.16 13.84 8.72
C ALA A 207 -18.62 13.52 10.13
N LYS A 208 -17.51 14.15 10.50
CA LYS A 208 -17.02 14.11 11.88
C LYS A 208 -17.99 14.84 12.77
N GLN A 209 -18.56 14.16 13.75
CA GLN A 209 -19.25 14.82 14.86
C GLN A 209 -18.23 15.30 15.88
N THR A 210 -18.56 16.37 16.62
CA THR A 210 -17.68 16.94 17.65
C THR A 210 -17.24 15.83 18.62
N GLY A 211 -15.93 15.59 18.70
CA GLY A 211 -15.33 14.58 19.57
C GLY A 211 -15.39 13.12 19.11
N LYS A 212 -15.98 12.82 17.94
CA LYS A 212 -16.03 11.44 17.41
C LYS A 212 -15.41 11.35 16.01
N PRO A 213 -14.53 10.39 15.75
CA PRO A 213 -14.03 10.14 14.39
C PRO A 213 -15.15 9.66 13.49
N GLY A 214 -15.19 10.16 12.24
CA GLY A 214 -16.14 9.69 11.24
C GLY A 214 -15.83 8.27 10.77
N PHE A 215 -16.86 7.51 10.41
CA PHE A 215 -16.71 6.23 9.72
C PHE A 215 -16.17 6.48 8.30
N SER A 216 -15.29 5.60 7.85
CA SER A 216 -14.66 5.68 6.54
C SER A 216 -14.67 4.32 5.85
N ALA A 217 -15.08 4.31 4.59
CA ALA A 217 -14.98 3.17 3.70
C ALA A 217 -14.19 3.58 2.45
N SER A 218 -13.28 2.74 1.99
CA SER A 218 -12.55 2.98 0.75
C SER A 218 -12.48 1.69 -0.06
N PHE A 219 -12.54 1.82 -1.37
CA PHE A 219 -12.32 0.72 -2.29
C PHE A 219 -11.57 1.22 -3.53
N GLY A 220 -10.83 0.33 -4.15
CA GLY A 220 -10.05 0.67 -5.33
C GLY A 220 -9.14 -0.46 -5.75
N VAL A 221 -8.04 -0.06 -6.35
CA VAL A 221 -7.06 -0.98 -6.95
C VAL A 221 -5.65 -0.66 -6.46
N SER A 222 -4.75 -1.62 -6.57
CA SER A 222 -3.33 -1.39 -6.39
C SER A 222 -2.52 -2.07 -7.49
N GLY A 223 -1.47 -1.39 -7.94
CA GLY A 223 -0.44 -1.95 -8.82
C GLY A 223 0.84 -2.19 -8.04
N GLY A 224 1.39 -3.40 -8.13
CA GLY A 224 2.63 -3.78 -7.47
C GLY A 224 3.69 -4.22 -8.46
N TYR A 225 4.96 -3.85 -8.24
CA TYR A 225 6.13 -4.32 -8.97
C TYR A 225 6.98 -5.21 -8.06
N LEU A 226 7.19 -6.47 -8.46
CA LEU A 226 7.98 -7.45 -7.74
C LEU A 226 9.47 -7.06 -7.76
N TYR A 227 10.05 -6.78 -6.60
CA TYR A 227 11.47 -6.47 -6.51
C TYR A 227 12.30 -7.56 -5.81
N SER A 228 11.63 -8.47 -5.11
CA SER A 228 12.32 -9.57 -4.43
C SER A 228 11.42 -10.78 -4.24
N GLN A 229 11.93 -11.95 -4.60
CA GLN A 229 11.31 -13.24 -4.30
C GLN A 229 12.33 -14.17 -3.66
N ARG A 230 11.89 -14.97 -2.68
CA ARG A 230 12.77 -15.81 -1.87
C ARG A 230 12.04 -17.03 -1.34
N ASN A 231 12.63 -18.20 -1.53
CA ASN A 231 12.22 -19.41 -0.83
C ASN A 231 13.05 -19.55 0.45
N LYS A 232 12.40 -19.49 1.61
CA LYS A 232 13.03 -19.61 2.92
C LYS A 232 12.60 -20.90 3.59
N GLN A 233 13.56 -21.76 3.87
CA GLN A 233 13.35 -23.08 4.43
C GLN A 233 14.21 -23.29 5.66
N GLU A 234 13.73 -24.09 6.60
CA GLU A 234 14.47 -24.50 7.78
C GLU A 234 14.17 -25.97 8.07
N SER A 235 15.23 -26.78 8.19
CA SER A 235 15.14 -28.20 8.50
C SER A 235 16.30 -28.60 9.40
N THR A 236 16.16 -29.75 10.06
CA THR A 236 17.24 -30.34 10.87
C THR A 236 18.42 -30.74 10.00
N GLU A 237 18.15 -31.24 8.80
CA GLU A 237 19.17 -31.78 7.89
C GLU A 237 19.98 -30.69 7.17
N ARG A 238 19.30 -29.60 6.73
CA ARG A 238 19.92 -28.56 5.89
C ARG A 238 20.08 -27.22 6.60
N GLY A 239 19.67 -27.12 7.86
CA GLY A 239 19.68 -25.88 8.61
C GLY A 239 18.76 -24.80 7.98
N LYS A 240 19.14 -23.53 8.12
CA LYS A 240 18.42 -22.37 7.58
C LYS A 240 18.89 -22.07 6.17
N GLN A 241 17.98 -22.16 5.20
CA GLN A 241 18.19 -21.85 3.80
C GLN A 241 17.37 -20.62 3.40
N LYS A 242 18.02 -19.67 2.70
CA LYS A 242 17.36 -18.47 2.14
C LYS A 242 17.78 -18.34 0.68
N ASN A 243 17.08 -18.99 -0.19
CA ASN A 243 17.35 -18.97 -1.61
C ASN A 243 16.61 -17.80 -2.25
N LYS A 244 17.34 -16.92 -2.92
CA LYS A 244 16.80 -15.90 -3.82
C LYS A 244 16.90 -16.46 -5.22
N GLY A 245 15.91 -16.22 -6.05
CA GLY A 245 15.91 -16.67 -7.43
C GLY A 245 14.63 -16.22 -8.13
N ASP A 246 14.56 -16.39 -9.43
CA ASP A 246 13.35 -16.20 -10.20
C ASP A 246 12.52 -17.49 -10.19
N TYR A 247 11.37 -17.45 -9.52
CA TYR A 247 10.47 -18.61 -9.38
C TYR A 247 9.25 -18.50 -10.31
N ASP A 248 9.41 -17.81 -11.43
CA ASP A 248 8.35 -17.60 -12.42
C ASP A 248 7.15 -16.80 -11.86
N MET A 249 7.44 -15.85 -10.95
CA MET A 249 6.40 -14.98 -10.41
C MET A 249 6.20 -13.77 -11.32
N GLN A 250 4.94 -13.38 -11.49
CA GLN A 250 4.54 -12.17 -12.23
C GLN A 250 5.25 -10.94 -11.69
N ARG A 251 5.95 -10.21 -12.56
CA ARG A 251 6.63 -8.97 -12.19
C ARG A 251 5.67 -7.86 -11.81
N PHE A 252 4.49 -7.82 -12.44
CA PHE A 252 3.45 -6.87 -12.14
C PHE A 252 2.24 -7.58 -11.53
N LYS A 253 1.84 -7.10 -10.37
CA LYS A 253 0.66 -7.57 -9.64
C LYS A 253 -0.40 -6.48 -9.66
N PHE A 254 -1.63 -6.84 -10.01
CA PHE A 254 -2.80 -6.00 -9.88
C PHE A 254 -3.73 -6.60 -8.82
N SER A 255 -4.23 -5.77 -7.90
CA SER A 255 -5.13 -6.24 -6.84
C SER A 255 -6.28 -5.27 -6.62
N TYR A 256 -7.45 -5.81 -6.33
CA TYR A 256 -8.54 -5.04 -5.72
C TYR A 256 -8.24 -4.89 -4.24
N ILE A 257 -8.47 -3.69 -3.70
CA ILE A 257 -8.22 -3.37 -2.30
C ILE A 257 -9.41 -2.65 -1.70
N GLY A 258 -9.66 -2.92 -0.42
CA GLY A 258 -10.74 -2.30 0.33
C GLY A 258 -10.33 -2.04 1.78
N GLU A 259 -10.89 -1.00 2.38
CA GLU A 259 -10.76 -0.71 3.80
C GLU A 259 -12.06 -0.14 4.34
N LEU A 260 -12.38 -0.44 5.59
CA LEU A 260 -13.50 0.17 6.28
C LEU A 260 -13.26 0.23 7.80
N GLY A 261 -13.80 1.25 8.44
CA GLY A 261 -13.69 1.43 9.89
C GLY A 261 -13.57 2.88 10.32
N VAL A 262 -13.07 3.09 11.52
CA VAL A 262 -12.84 4.39 12.13
C VAL A 262 -11.37 4.56 12.50
N SER A 263 -10.86 5.80 12.40
CA SER A 263 -9.48 6.10 12.81
C SER A 263 -9.27 5.78 14.30
N PRO A 264 -8.14 5.21 14.71
CA PRO A 264 -6.96 4.91 13.89
C PRO A 264 -6.94 3.51 13.27
N VAL A 265 -7.94 2.64 13.53
CA VAL A 265 -7.95 1.23 13.11
C VAL A 265 -9.03 0.98 12.06
N ARG A 266 -8.68 0.31 10.97
CA ARG A 266 -9.60 -0.09 9.90
C ARG A 266 -9.40 -1.55 9.55
N LEU A 267 -10.46 -2.22 9.18
CA LEU A 267 -10.36 -3.49 8.47
C LEU A 267 -9.80 -3.22 7.08
N TYR A 268 -8.92 -4.09 6.63
CA TYR A 268 -8.27 -4.04 5.33
C TYR A 268 -8.41 -5.38 4.62
N GLY A 269 -8.62 -5.34 3.32
CA GLY A 269 -8.65 -6.53 2.48
C GLY A 269 -8.04 -6.26 1.10
N SER A 270 -7.44 -7.31 0.53
CA SER A 270 -6.97 -7.30 -0.86
C SER A 270 -7.25 -8.63 -1.54
N TYR A 271 -7.47 -8.58 -2.85
CA TYR A 271 -7.65 -9.75 -3.70
C TYR A 271 -6.96 -9.54 -5.05
N THR A 272 -6.12 -10.48 -5.45
CA THR A 272 -5.43 -10.47 -6.74
C THR A 272 -6.19 -11.39 -7.70
N PRO A 273 -6.86 -10.85 -8.74
CA PRO A 273 -7.72 -11.65 -9.63
C PRO A 273 -6.94 -12.54 -10.59
N ASN A 274 -5.70 -12.17 -10.88
CA ASN A 274 -4.80 -12.93 -11.76
C ASN A 274 -3.87 -13.83 -10.94
N SER A 275 -3.30 -14.86 -11.60
CA SER A 275 -2.23 -15.66 -10.99
C SER A 275 -1.02 -14.76 -10.66
N ILE A 276 -0.36 -15.03 -9.53
CA ILE A 276 0.94 -14.43 -9.21
C ILE A 276 2.12 -15.18 -9.86
N PHE A 277 1.86 -16.28 -10.54
CA PHE A 277 2.84 -17.03 -11.35
C PHE A 277 2.57 -16.81 -12.84
N GLU A 278 3.64 -16.76 -13.65
CA GLU A 278 3.54 -16.58 -15.10
C GLU A 278 3.10 -17.88 -15.79
N LYS A 279 3.65 -19.01 -15.32
CA LYS A 279 3.43 -20.34 -15.92
C LYS A 279 3.17 -21.38 -14.83
N GLY A 280 2.60 -22.51 -15.21
CA GLY A 280 2.45 -23.71 -14.40
C GLY A 280 1.42 -23.62 -13.29
N LEU A 281 1.43 -22.57 -12.49
CA LEU A 281 0.52 -22.41 -11.34
C LEU A 281 -0.48 -21.27 -11.57
N ASN A 282 -1.74 -21.48 -11.20
CA ASN A 282 -2.78 -20.43 -11.20
C ASN A 282 -3.22 -20.12 -9.78
N ILE A 283 -2.36 -19.41 -9.06
CA ILE A 283 -2.51 -19.08 -7.65
C ILE A 283 -2.88 -17.61 -7.50
N ARG A 284 -4.04 -17.35 -6.87
CA ARG A 284 -4.62 -16.02 -6.68
C ARG A 284 -4.69 -15.68 -5.20
N PRO A 285 -3.78 -14.85 -4.68
CA PRO A 285 -3.76 -14.51 -3.26
C PRO A 285 -4.86 -13.54 -2.89
N TYR A 286 -5.32 -13.70 -1.65
CA TYR A 286 -6.15 -12.72 -0.95
C TYR A 286 -5.62 -12.51 0.47
N THR A 287 -5.89 -11.34 1.02
CA THR A 287 -5.47 -10.95 2.36
C THR A 287 -6.62 -10.28 3.08
N VAL A 288 -6.75 -10.56 4.38
CA VAL A 288 -7.65 -9.86 5.29
C VAL A 288 -6.86 -9.48 6.54
N GLY A 289 -7.04 -8.26 7.02
CA GLY A 289 -6.27 -7.76 8.14
C GLY A 289 -6.75 -6.41 8.65
N VAL A 290 -5.85 -5.71 9.31
CA VAL A 290 -6.08 -4.40 9.88
C VAL A 290 -5.08 -3.38 9.33
N ARG A 291 -5.57 -2.16 9.17
CA ARG A 291 -4.79 -0.98 8.78
C ARG A 291 -4.76 0.00 9.92
N PHE A 292 -3.57 0.49 10.25
CA PHE A 292 -3.34 1.56 11.21
C PHE A 292 -3.05 2.87 10.46
N SER A 293 -3.89 3.89 10.69
CA SER A 293 -3.84 5.14 9.92
C SER A 293 -4.50 6.27 10.70
N ASN A 294 -3.89 7.45 10.73
CA ASN A 294 -4.31 8.61 11.52
C ASN A 294 -5.43 9.46 10.88
N TRP A 295 -6.10 9.00 9.84
CA TRP A 295 -7.20 9.76 9.21
C TRP A 295 -8.54 9.55 9.88
#